data_7b98294236cfc03a140f56d764412869
#
_entry.id   7b98294236cfc03a140f56d764412869
#
_cell.length_a   1.000
_cell.length_b   1.000
_cell.length_c   1.000
_cell.angle_alpha   90.00
_cell.angle_beta   90.00
_cell.angle_gamma   90.00
#
_symmetry.space_group_name_H-M   'P 1'
#
loop_
_entity.id
_entity.type
_entity.pdbx_description
1 polymer ?
#
loop_
_entity_poly.entity_id
_entity_poly.type
_entity_poly.pdbx_seq_one_letter_code
_entity_poly.pdbx_strand_id
1 'polypeptide(L)'
;MVVNDMMNVPGFDFVRTLPYTAALFEDENGTRLTVILANRQPLERQLGTDLIYYNETFQAFVMVQYKAMEQERDGAVFRLPNEQLKQEVARMDEVLREIRECSANDRLNGFRLNENPFFLKLCPRIIFNPDDIGLVHGMYVPLDYWRLLEADPVILGPKDGQRVTYENVGRYFDNTSFVSLVANAWVGTNINQSAVLRTAIGATLQAGKAIALAVKKLDRARSQTAGSNQQTPAAREFDSEAEDVDLTEILMNRDATD
;
A
#
# COMPACT_ATOMS: atom_id res chain seq x y z
N MET A 1 -10.92 4.94 3.67
CA MET A 1 -10.65 3.75 2.81
C MET A 1 -9.28 3.16 3.15
N VAL A 2 -8.19 3.78 2.73
CA VAL A 2 -6.83 3.20 2.82
C VAL A 2 -6.45 2.80 4.25
N VAL A 3 -6.67 3.66 5.25
CA VAL A 3 -6.39 3.37 6.67
C VAL A 3 -7.22 2.20 7.20
N ASN A 4 -8.48 2.08 6.78
CA ASN A 4 -9.32 0.94 7.16
C ASN A 4 -8.74 -0.37 6.63
N ASP A 5 -8.36 -0.40 5.36
CA ASP A 5 -7.79 -1.59 4.75
C ASP A 5 -6.38 -1.93 5.26
N MET A 6 -5.64 -0.92 5.74
CA MET A 6 -4.38 -1.13 6.43
C MET A 6 -4.56 -1.90 7.76
N MET A 7 -5.67 -1.66 8.47
CA MET A 7 -5.92 -2.24 9.79
C MET A 7 -6.73 -3.53 9.76
N ASN A 8 -7.18 -3.97 8.58
CA ASN A 8 -8.05 -5.13 8.43
C ASN A 8 -7.59 -6.00 7.26
N VAL A 9 -7.18 -7.23 7.53
CA VAL A 9 -6.85 -8.21 6.51
C VAL A 9 -7.66 -9.47 6.79
N PRO A 10 -8.71 -9.78 6.01
CA PRO A 10 -9.55 -10.95 6.25
C PRO A 10 -8.74 -12.25 6.27
N GLY A 11 -8.98 -13.08 7.29
CA GLY A 11 -8.28 -14.34 7.48
C GLY A 11 -6.91 -14.21 8.16
N PHE A 12 -6.55 -13.02 8.64
CA PHE A 12 -5.35 -12.77 9.41
C PHE A 12 -5.69 -12.09 10.73
N ASP A 13 -5.01 -12.48 11.79
CA ASP A 13 -5.09 -11.83 13.08
C ASP A 13 -4.10 -10.66 13.15
N PHE A 14 -4.55 -9.53 13.69
CA PHE A 14 -3.69 -8.38 13.95
C PHE A 14 -2.71 -8.73 15.08
N VAL A 15 -1.42 -8.65 14.82
CA VAL A 15 -0.37 -8.92 15.80
C VAL A 15 0.03 -7.65 16.53
N ARG A 16 0.48 -6.62 15.79
CA ARG A 16 0.91 -5.34 16.36
C ARG A 16 1.00 -4.24 15.30
N THR A 17 0.98 -3.00 15.78
CA THR A 17 1.38 -1.84 14.96
C THR A 17 2.91 -1.78 14.90
N LEU A 18 3.43 -1.45 13.75
CA LEU A 18 4.85 -1.22 13.50
C LEU A 18 5.12 0.28 13.32
N PRO A 19 6.37 0.74 13.44
CA PRO A 19 6.76 2.09 13.04
C PRO A 19 6.35 2.41 11.59
N TYR A 20 6.33 3.71 11.23
CA TYR A 20 6.04 4.19 9.86
C TYR A 20 4.64 3.87 9.33
N THR A 21 3.64 3.85 10.22
CA THR A 21 2.26 3.56 9.83
C THR A 21 2.17 2.22 9.11
N ALA A 22 2.65 1.18 9.75
CA ALA A 22 2.56 -0.19 9.30
C ALA A 22 1.90 -1.08 10.35
N ALA A 23 1.34 -2.21 9.92
CA ALA A 23 0.70 -3.21 10.77
C ALA A 23 1.18 -4.61 10.37
N LEU A 24 1.43 -5.46 11.36
CA LEU A 24 1.79 -6.86 11.18
C LEU A 24 0.58 -7.74 11.48
N PHE A 25 0.34 -8.69 10.61
CA PHE A 25 -0.72 -9.69 10.68
C PHE A 25 -0.13 -11.09 10.55
N GLU A 26 -0.81 -12.08 11.15
CA GLU A 26 -0.45 -13.51 11.04
C GLU A 26 -1.72 -14.33 10.85
N ASP A 27 -1.71 -15.29 9.94
CA ASP A 27 -2.82 -16.25 9.77
C ASP A 27 -2.63 -17.51 10.64
N GLU A 28 -3.62 -18.38 10.66
CA GLU A 28 -3.61 -19.64 11.42
C GLU A 28 -2.47 -20.59 11.02
N ASN A 29 -1.89 -20.41 9.85
CA ASN A 29 -0.78 -21.21 9.32
C ASN A 29 0.59 -20.59 9.59
N GLY A 30 0.65 -19.43 10.29
CA GLY A 30 1.87 -18.69 10.57
C GLY A 30 2.38 -17.87 9.39
N THR A 31 1.56 -17.64 8.36
CA THR A 31 1.90 -16.72 7.27
C THR A 31 1.88 -15.30 7.80
N ARG A 32 2.98 -14.56 7.61
CA ARG A 32 3.09 -13.18 8.07
C ARG A 32 2.93 -12.20 6.92
N LEU A 33 2.10 -11.20 7.18
CA LEU A 33 1.81 -10.13 6.24
C LEU A 33 2.03 -8.77 6.92
N THR A 34 2.99 -8.00 6.43
CA THR A 34 3.19 -6.61 6.82
C THR A 34 2.47 -5.69 5.84
N VAL A 35 1.60 -4.81 6.35
CA VAL A 35 0.86 -3.82 5.56
C VAL A 35 1.39 -2.43 5.90
N ILE A 36 1.88 -1.70 4.91
CA ILE A 36 2.49 -0.38 5.07
C ILE A 36 1.63 0.67 4.36
N LEU A 37 1.27 1.73 5.08
CA LEU A 37 0.58 2.89 4.51
C LEU A 37 1.61 3.79 3.80
N ALA A 38 1.52 3.87 2.48
CA ALA A 38 2.36 4.73 1.65
C ALA A 38 1.70 6.10 1.37
N ASN A 39 0.36 6.19 1.50
CA ASN A 39 -0.45 7.36 1.16
C ASN A 39 0.06 8.64 1.85
N ARG A 40 0.25 9.70 1.06
CA ARG A 40 0.76 11.03 1.48
C ARG A 40 2.17 11.01 2.10
N GLN A 41 2.91 9.94 1.90
CA GLN A 41 4.26 9.75 2.36
C GLN A 41 5.26 9.84 1.19
N PRO A 42 6.56 9.97 1.46
CA PRO A 42 7.58 9.85 0.41
C PRO A 42 7.44 8.60 -0.46
N LEU A 43 6.97 7.49 0.12
CA LEU A 43 6.72 6.23 -0.61
C LEU A 43 5.66 6.37 -1.72
N GLU A 44 4.56 7.08 -1.48
CA GLU A 44 3.55 7.32 -2.53
C GLU A 44 4.17 8.06 -3.73
N ARG A 45 5.03 9.05 -3.45
CA ARG A 45 5.71 9.82 -4.49
C ARG A 45 6.70 8.98 -5.29
N GLN A 46 7.29 7.99 -4.67
CA GLN A 46 8.27 7.10 -5.29
C GLN A 46 7.59 5.96 -6.05
N LEU A 47 6.60 5.30 -5.43
CA LEU A 47 6.02 4.06 -5.93
C LEU A 47 4.69 4.28 -6.67
N GLY A 48 4.02 5.41 -6.44
CA GLY A 48 2.69 5.70 -7.01
C GLY A 48 1.57 4.86 -6.38
N THR A 49 1.72 4.42 -5.12
CA THR A 49 0.78 3.52 -4.44
C THR A 49 0.39 4.02 -3.06
N ASP A 50 -0.78 3.63 -2.58
CA ASP A 50 -1.32 4.00 -1.27
C ASP A 50 -1.03 2.96 -0.18
N LEU A 51 -1.09 1.66 -0.51
CA LEU A 51 -0.79 0.55 0.39
C LEU A 51 0.23 -0.41 -0.23
N ILE A 52 1.10 -0.93 0.62
CA ILE A 52 2.08 -1.95 0.29
C ILE A 52 1.82 -3.15 1.20
N TYR A 53 1.57 -4.30 0.61
CA TYR A 53 1.50 -5.59 1.28
C TYR A 53 2.83 -6.30 1.09
N TYR A 54 3.48 -6.71 2.18
CA TYR A 54 4.68 -7.52 2.15
C TYR A 54 4.41 -8.86 2.80
N ASN A 55 4.38 -9.91 2.01
CA ASN A 55 4.32 -11.29 2.51
C ASN A 55 5.73 -11.71 2.91
N GLU A 56 5.98 -11.83 4.22
CA GLU A 56 7.30 -12.15 4.78
C GLU A 56 7.68 -13.61 4.50
N THR A 57 6.69 -14.52 4.51
CA THR A 57 6.90 -15.96 4.30
C THR A 57 7.43 -16.25 2.90
N PHE A 58 6.85 -15.61 1.88
CA PHE A 58 7.23 -15.81 0.48
C PHE A 58 8.09 -14.67 -0.08
N GLN A 59 8.42 -13.67 0.73
CA GLN A 59 9.19 -12.48 0.35
C GLN A 59 8.61 -11.83 -0.91
N ALA A 60 7.32 -11.48 -0.88
CA ALA A 60 6.60 -10.91 -2.00
C ALA A 60 5.98 -9.56 -1.65
N PHE A 61 6.21 -8.54 -2.47
CA PHE A 61 5.50 -7.26 -2.40
C PHE A 61 4.33 -7.24 -3.36
N VAL A 62 3.19 -6.73 -2.88
CA VAL A 62 2.04 -6.32 -3.69
C VAL A 62 1.69 -4.89 -3.32
N MET A 63 1.48 -4.03 -4.31
CA MET A 63 1.30 -2.60 -4.14
C MET A 63 -0.03 -2.15 -4.75
N VAL A 64 -0.81 -1.40 -3.98
CA VAL A 64 -2.18 -1.03 -4.36
C VAL A 64 -2.36 0.48 -4.35
N GLN A 65 -2.83 1.02 -5.48
CA GLN A 65 -3.30 2.40 -5.60
C GLN A 65 -4.81 2.44 -5.52
N TYR A 66 -5.35 3.28 -4.64
CA TYR A 66 -6.78 3.44 -4.42
C TYR A 66 -7.34 4.59 -5.25
N LYS A 67 -8.49 4.36 -5.88
CA LYS A 67 -9.25 5.40 -6.58
C LYS A 67 -10.71 5.35 -6.17
N ALA A 68 -11.24 6.52 -5.79
CA ALA A 68 -12.64 6.66 -5.47
C ALA A 68 -13.47 6.77 -6.75
N MET A 69 -14.52 5.96 -6.85
CA MET A 69 -15.54 6.07 -7.89
C MET A 69 -16.65 6.99 -7.41
N GLU A 70 -17.13 7.85 -8.28
CA GLU A 70 -18.28 8.72 -8.00
C GLU A 70 -19.57 7.93 -8.13
N GLN A 71 -20.53 8.18 -7.23
CA GLN A 71 -21.86 7.57 -7.33
C GLN A 71 -22.68 8.36 -8.35
N GLU A 72 -23.11 7.69 -9.41
CA GLU A 72 -24.01 8.20 -10.41
C GLU A 72 -25.37 7.46 -10.36
N ARG A 73 -26.32 7.88 -11.23
CA ARG A 73 -27.66 7.29 -11.26
C ARG A 73 -27.63 5.77 -11.52
N ASP A 74 -26.70 5.35 -12.40
CA ASP A 74 -26.60 3.97 -12.88
C ASP A 74 -25.49 3.18 -12.18
N GLY A 75 -24.97 3.68 -11.05
CA GLY A 75 -23.95 3.01 -10.24
C GLY A 75 -22.67 3.81 -10.03
N ALA A 76 -21.65 3.15 -9.50
CA ALA A 76 -20.35 3.77 -9.25
C ALA A 76 -19.53 3.87 -10.54
N VAL A 77 -18.93 5.03 -10.78
CA VAL A 77 -18.20 5.35 -12.02
C VAL A 77 -16.85 5.99 -11.71
N PHE A 78 -15.80 5.51 -12.33
CA PHE A 78 -14.49 6.18 -12.37
C PHE A 78 -14.28 6.79 -13.76
N ARG A 79 -14.08 8.10 -13.82
CA ARG A 79 -13.95 8.83 -15.09
C ARG A 79 -12.52 9.04 -15.50
N LEU A 80 -12.28 8.95 -16.80
CA LEU A 80 -11.02 9.25 -17.46
C LEU A 80 -11.21 10.43 -18.46
N PRO A 81 -10.14 11.18 -18.77
CA PRO A 81 -8.79 11.05 -18.23
C PRO A 81 -8.68 11.52 -16.78
N ASN A 82 -7.75 10.93 -16.01
CA ASN A 82 -7.41 11.35 -14.66
C ASN A 82 -5.90 11.59 -14.59
N GLU A 83 -5.50 12.86 -14.54
CA GLU A 83 -4.07 13.25 -14.62
C GLU A 83 -3.27 12.77 -13.41
N GLN A 84 -3.88 12.71 -12.22
CA GLN A 84 -3.22 12.15 -11.05
C GLN A 84 -2.92 10.67 -11.24
N LEU A 85 -3.91 9.88 -11.70
CA LEU A 85 -3.72 8.46 -11.98
C LEU A 85 -2.64 8.23 -13.05
N LYS A 86 -2.61 9.03 -14.11
CA LYS A 86 -1.54 8.92 -15.13
C LYS A 86 -0.15 9.09 -14.54
N GLN A 87 0.03 10.05 -13.63
CA GLN A 87 1.32 10.27 -12.95
C GLN A 87 1.68 9.10 -12.03
N GLU A 88 0.71 8.53 -11.31
CA GLU A 88 0.90 7.38 -10.44
C GLU A 88 1.26 6.14 -11.26
N VAL A 89 0.54 5.86 -12.34
CA VAL A 89 0.84 4.77 -13.27
C VAL A 89 2.23 4.93 -13.90
N ALA A 90 2.63 6.14 -14.26
CA ALA A 90 3.98 6.40 -14.78
C ALA A 90 5.09 6.04 -13.77
N ARG A 91 4.89 6.33 -12.47
CA ARG A 91 5.81 5.93 -11.40
C ARG A 91 5.85 4.40 -11.22
N MET A 92 4.68 3.75 -11.22
CA MET A 92 4.61 2.29 -11.18
C MET A 92 5.36 1.66 -12.36
N ASP A 93 5.28 2.25 -13.55
CA ASP A 93 5.98 1.79 -14.74
C ASP A 93 7.50 1.94 -14.62
N GLU A 94 7.95 3.01 -13.99
CA GLU A 94 9.37 3.24 -13.73
C GLU A 94 9.92 2.18 -12.77
N VAL A 95 9.26 1.99 -11.64
CA VAL A 95 9.63 0.93 -10.66
C VAL A 95 9.56 -0.46 -11.29
N LEU A 96 8.51 -0.75 -12.06
CA LEU A 96 8.35 -2.04 -12.73
C LEU A 96 9.49 -2.32 -13.73
N ARG A 97 9.98 -1.29 -14.42
CA ARG A 97 11.14 -1.40 -15.33
C ARG A 97 12.41 -1.74 -14.56
N GLU A 98 12.65 -1.07 -13.43
CA GLU A 98 13.82 -1.33 -12.59
C GLU A 98 13.82 -2.76 -12.03
N ILE A 99 12.70 -3.23 -11.47
CA ILE A 99 12.63 -4.57 -10.89
C ILE A 99 12.64 -5.70 -11.94
N ARG A 100 12.21 -5.43 -13.17
CA ARG A 100 12.28 -6.41 -14.28
C ARG A 100 13.69 -6.69 -14.77
N GLU A 101 14.66 -5.84 -14.44
CA GLU A 101 16.08 -6.10 -14.71
C GLU A 101 16.66 -7.18 -13.76
N CYS A 102 15.96 -7.47 -12.66
CA CYS A 102 16.36 -8.53 -11.74
C CYS A 102 16.17 -9.92 -12.39
N SER A 103 17.12 -10.82 -12.11
CA SER A 103 17.04 -12.20 -12.59
C SER A 103 15.74 -12.88 -12.17
N ALA A 104 15.19 -13.70 -13.06
CA ALA A 104 14.07 -14.57 -12.70
C ALA A 104 14.45 -15.48 -11.52
N ASN A 105 13.48 -15.79 -10.67
CA ASN A 105 13.67 -16.70 -9.56
C ASN A 105 13.20 -18.11 -9.96
N ASP A 106 14.10 -19.08 -9.86
CA ASP A 106 13.86 -20.50 -10.16
C ASP A 106 13.48 -21.33 -8.92
N ARG A 107 13.41 -20.71 -7.74
CA ARG A 107 13.01 -21.38 -6.49
C ARG A 107 11.48 -21.49 -6.40
N LEU A 108 11.01 -22.60 -5.82
CA LEU A 108 9.59 -22.84 -5.59
C LEU A 108 8.89 -21.67 -4.86
N ASN A 109 9.48 -21.17 -3.80
CA ASN A 109 8.93 -20.05 -3.01
C ASN A 109 8.92 -18.71 -3.78
N GLY A 110 9.68 -18.62 -4.86
CA GLY A 110 9.76 -17.42 -5.70
C GLY A 110 8.78 -17.42 -6.86
N PHE A 111 8.08 -18.52 -7.11
CA PHE A 111 7.14 -18.62 -8.23
C PHE A 111 5.95 -17.65 -8.06
N ARG A 112 5.59 -16.96 -9.14
CA ARG A 112 4.43 -16.09 -9.24
C ARG A 112 3.68 -16.35 -10.54
N LEU A 113 2.36 -16.29 -10.49
CA LEU A 113 1.51 -16.30 -11.69
C LEU A 113 1.68 -14.99 -12.48
N ASN A 114 1.87 -13.88 -11.75
CA ASN A 114 2.18 -12.59 -12.33
C ASN A 114 3.18 -11.87 -11.42
N GLU A 115 4.35 -11.52 -11.96
CA GLU A 115 5.40 -10.79 -11.24
C GLU A 115 5.19 -9.27 -11.23
N ASN A 116 4.14 -8.75 -11.89
CA ASN A 116 3.78 -7.34 -11.75
C ASN A 116 3.09 -7.14 -10.39
N PRO A 117 3.71 -6.39 -9.46
CA PRO A 117 3.19 -6.24 -8.11
C PRO A 117 2.07 -5.19 -7.99
N PHE A 118 1.76 -4.44 -9.06
CA PHE A 118 0.88 -3.28 -8.99
C PHE A 118 -0.57 -3.61 -9.30
N PHE A 119 -1.46 -3.09 -8.46
CA PHE A 119 -2.90 -3.16 -8.61
C PHE A 119 -3.53 -1.77 -8.42
N LEU A 120 -4.60 -1.51 -9.16
CA LEU A 120 -5.53 -0.41 -8.86
C LEU A 120 -6.72 -0.97 -8.10
N LYS A 121 -7.12 -0.31 -7.02
CA LYS A 121 -8.38 -0.60 -6.32
C LYS A 121 -9.38 0.52 -6.56
N LEU A 122 -10.42 0.24 -7.34
CA LEU A 122 -11.50 1.17 -7.61
C LEU A 122 -12.61 0.95 -6.57
N CYS A 123 -12.85 1.95 -5.71
CA CYS A 123 -13.80 1.86 -4.60
C CYS A 123 -14.95 2.84 -4.80
N PRO A 124 -16.21 2.39 -4.73
CA PRO A 124 -17.33 3.30 -4.64
C PRO A 124 -17.15 4.26 -3.46
N ARG A 125 -17.53 5.52 -3.61
CA ARG A 125 -17.65 6.42 -2.46
C ARG A 125 -18.78 5.93 -1.57
N ILE A 126 -18.41 5.30 -0.48
CA ILE A 126 -19.36 4.79 0.53
C ILE A 126 -19.37 5.79 1.68
N ILE A 127 -20.55 6.01 2.27
CA ILE A 127 -20.67 6.68 3.56
C ILE A 127 -19.95 5.78 4.57
N PHE A 128 -18.99 6.36 5.29
CA PHE A 128 -18.22 5.65 6.30
C PHE A 128 -19.17 5.00 7.31
N ASN A 129 -19.11 3.68 7.42
CA ASN A 129 -19.78 2.92 8.47
C ASN A 129 -18.71 2.42 9.45
N PRO A 130 -18.68 2.94 10.70
CA PRO A 130 -17.69 2.54 11.70
C PRO A 130 -17.81 1.07 12.13
N ASP A 131 -18.95 0.45 11.89
CA ASP A 131 -19.22 -0.94 12.26
C ASP A 131 -18.75 -1.94 11.19
N ASP A 132 -18.32 -1.46 10.02
CA ASP A 132 -17.78 -2.30 8.96
C ASP A 132 -16.29 -2.58 9.21
N ILE A 133 -16.01 -3.77 9.72
CA ILE A 133 -14.66 -4.25 10.06
C ILE A 133 -13.94 -4.93 8.87
N GLY A 134 -14.57 -5.02 7.71
CA GLY A 134 -13.99 -5.61 6.50
C GLY A 134 -13.13 -4.65 5.71
N LEU A 135 -12.45 -5.17 4.67
CA LEU A 135 -11.84 -4.33 3.65
C LEU A 135 -12.92 -3.51 2.92
N VAL A 136 -12.60 -2.26 2.61
CA VAL A 136 -13.47 -1.42 1.79
C VAL A 136 -13.80 -2.14 0.49
N HIS A 137 -15.10 -2.22 0.17
CA HIS A 137 -15.55 -2.85 -1.08
C HIS A 137 -14.95 -2.15 -2.30
N GLY A 138 -14.50 -2.92 -3.27
CA GLY A 138 -13.87 -2.38 -4.48
C GLY A 138 -13.44 -3.45 -5.46
N MET A 139 -12.99 -3.01 -6.62
CA MET A 139 -12.44 -3.84 -7.67
C MET A 139 -10.92 -3.75 -7.66
N TYR A 140 -10.23 -4.86 -7.46
CA TYR A 140 -8.78 -4.91 -7.67
C TYR A 140 -8.49 -5.31 -9.11
N VAL A 141 -7.82 -4.41 -9.82
CA VAL A 141 -7.48 -4.54 -11.23
C VAL A 141 -5.96 -4.57 -11.36
N PRO A 142 -5.35 -5.66 -11.87
CA PRO A 142 -3.92 -5.69 -12.13
C PRO A 142 -3.50 -4.56 -13.09
N LEU A 143 -2.35 -3.93 -12.88
CA LEU A 143 -1.90 -2.80 -13.70
C LEU A 143 -1.78 -3.17 -15.19
N ASP A 144 -1.36 -4.40 -15.51
CA ASP A 144 -1.26 -4.84 -16.90
C ASP A 144 -2.65 -4.92 -17.56
N TYR A 145 -3.66 -5.39 -16.81
CA TYR A 145 -5.04 -5.43 -17.32
C TYR A 145 -5.64 -4.02 -17.42
N TRP A 146 -5.31 -3.14 -16.46
CA TRP A 146 -5.74 -1.74 -16.51
C TRP A 146 -5.30 -1.04 -17.79
N ARG A 147 -4.05 -1.24 -18.24
CA ARG A 147 -3.54 -0.64 -19.47
C ARG A 147 -4.31 -1.10 -20.71
N LEU A 148 -4.69 -2.38 -20.75
CA LEU A 148 -5.52 -2.90 -21.83
C LEU A 148 -6.92 -2.29 -21.79
N LEU A 149 -7.51 -2.20 -20.58
CA LEU A 149 -8.82 -1.64 -20.35
C LEU A 149 -8.88 -0.15 -20.74
N GLU A 150 -7.86 0.63 -20.36
CA GLU A 150 -7.77 2.07 -20.64
C GLU A 150 -7.71 2.35 -22.16
N ALA A 151 -7.17 1.44 -22.92
CA ALA A 151 -7.08 1.51 -24.38
C ALA A 151 -8.29 0.90 -25.11
N ASP A 152 -9.19 0.20 -24.39
CA ASP A 152 -10.30 -0.54 -25.01
C ASP A 152 -11.54 0.35 -25.19
N PRO A 153 -12.21 0.29 -26.36
CA PRO A 153 -13.48 0.99 -26.58
C PRO A 153 -14.60 0.64 -25.58
N VAL A 154 -14.51 -0.49 -24.87
CA VAL A 154 -15.54 -0.93 -23.90
C VAL A 154 -15.77 0.10 -22.78
N ILE A 155 -14.80 0.94 -22.47
CA ILE A 155 -14.95 2.01 -21.48
C ILE A 155 -15.53 3.30 -22.02
N LEU A 156 -15.84 3.39 -23.31
CA LEU A 156 -16.49 4.55 -23.89
C LEU A 156 -17.95 4.63 -23.46
N GLY A 157 -18.35 5.77 -22.94
CA GLY A 157 -19.73 6.06 -22.58
C GLY A 157 -20.53 6.60 -23.77
N PRO A 158 -21.86 6.81 -23.62
CA PRO A 158 -22.76 7.25 -24.69
C PRO A 158 -22.39 8.60 -25.31
N LYS A 159 -21.51 9.39 -24.68
CA LYS A 159 -21.06 10.71 -25.17
C LYS A 159 -19.55 10.73 -25.39
N ASP A 160 -18.96 9.60 -25.76
CA ASP A 160 -17.53 9.39 -26.03
C ASP A 160 -16.60 9.70 -24.83
N GLY A 161 -17.15 9.96 -23.65
CA GLY A 161 -16.36 10.09 -22.42
C GLY A 161 -15.98 8.72 -21.89
N GLN A 162 -14.70 8.54 -21.54
CA GLN A 162 -14.22 7.29 -20.96
C GLN A 162 -14.67 7.14 -19.50
N ARG A 163 -15.24 5.99 -19.16
CA ARG A 163 -15.71 5.67 -17.81
C ARG A 163 -15.52 4.19 -17.51
N VAL A 164 -15.03 3.89 -16.31
CA VAL A 164 -14.91 2.52 -15.80
C VAL A 164 -16.00 2.28 -14.76
N THR A 165 -16.71 1.18 -14.91
CA THR A 165 -17.80 0.73 -14.04
C THR A 165 -17.61 -0.74 -13.71
N TYR A 166 -18.35 -1.27 -12.72
CA TYR A 166 -18.34 -2.71 -12.42
C TYR A 166 -18.79 -3.58 -13.60
N GLU A 167 -19.62 -3.02 -14.48
CA GLU A 167 -20.15 -3.74 -15.62
C GLU A 167 -19.13 -3.85 -16.76
N ASN A 168 -18.46 -2.75 -17.12
CA ASN A 168 -17.59 -2.72 -18.30
C ASN A 168 -16.14 -3.11 -18.04
N VAL A 169 -15.69 -3.19 -16.76
CA VAL A 169 -14.36 -3.67 -16.43
C VAL A 169 -14.15 -5.14 -16.79
N GLY A 170 -15.24 -5.90 -16.91
CA GLY A 170 -15.26 -7.30 -17.32
C GLY A 170 -14.70 -8.28 -16.29
N ARG A 171 -13.46 -8.08 -15.82
CA ARG A 171 -12.80 -8.97 -14.85
C ARG A 171 -12.04 -8.15 -13.82
N TYR A 172 -12.20 -8.52 -12.54
CA TYR A 172 -11.49 -7.94 -11.42
C TYR A 172 -11.44 -8.97 -10.28
N PHE A 173 -10.60 -8.73 -9.29
CA PHE A 173 -10.62 -9.47 -8.03
C PHE A 173 -11.42 -8.70 -7.00
N ASP A 174 -12.27 -9.41 -6.27
CA ASP A 174 -12.89 -8.90 -5.05
C ASP A 174 -11.89 -8.95 -3.87
N ASN A 175 -12.33 -8.50 -2.69
CA ASN A 175 -11.48 -8.49 -1.49
C ASN A 175 -10.97 -9.89 -1.13
N THR A 176 -11.84 -10.89 -1.16
CA THR A 176 -11.49 -12.27 -0.79
C THR A 176 -10.48 -12.89 -1.74
N SER A 177 -10.74 -12.78 -3.04
CA SER A 177 -9.85 -13.28 -4.08
C SER A 177 -8.49 -12.58 -4.04
N PHE A 178 -8.48 -11.25 -3.85
CA PHE A 178 -7.25 -10.47 -3.75
C PHE A 178 -6.41 -10.90 -2.54
N VAL A 179 -7.02 -10.98 -1.35
CA VAL A 179 -6.31 -11.41 -0.13
C VAL A 179 -5.74 -12.80 -0.30
N SER A 180 -6.50 -13.74 -0.90
CA SER A 180 -6.01 -15.09 -1.18
C SER A 180 -4.78 -15.11 -2.10
N LEU A 181 -4.75 -14.26 -3.13
CA LEU A 181 -3.59 -14.12 -4.03
C LEU A 181 -2.36 -13.58 -3.29
N VAL A 182 -2.55 -12.59 -2.39
CA VAL A 182 -1.48 -11.97 -1.60
C VAL A 182 -0.96 -12.93 -0.52
N ALA A 183 -1.87 -13.59 0.20
CA ALA A 183 -1.54 -14.53 1.27
C ALA A 183 -0.70 -15.71 0.78
N ASN A 184 -1.05 -16.24 -0.39
CA ASN A 184 -0.33 -17.35 -1.01
C ASN A 184 0.79 -16.89 -1.96
N ALA A 185 1.03 -15.58 -2.05
CA ALA A 185 2.01 -14.97 -2.93
C ALA A 185 1.94 -15.46 -4.40
N TRP A 186 0.73 -15.73 -4.90
CA TRP A 186 0.53 -16.05 -6.31
C TRP A 186 0.78 -14.88 -7.25
N VAL A 187 0.74 -13.66 -6.71
CA VAL A 187 1.04 -12.41 -7.41
C VAL A 187 2.04 -11.58 -6.63
N GLY A 188 2.69 -10.64 -7.29
CA GLY A 188 3.65 -9.75 -6.65
C GLY A 188 5.08 -10.01 -7.10
N THR A 189 6.04 -9.38 -6.44
CA THR A 189 7.45 -9.52 -6.77
C THR A 189 7.99 -10.92 -6.47
N ASN A 190 8.94 -11.39 -7.25
CA ASN A 190 9.76 -12.53 -6.89
C ASN A 190 10.80 -12.15 -5.81
N ILE A 191 11.57 -13.12 -5.30
CA ILE A 191 12.52 -12.91 -4.20
C ILE A 191 13.60 -11.88 -4.57
N ASN A 192 14.13 -11.93 -5.80
CA ASN A 192 15.20 -11.03 -6.24
C ASN A 192 14.70 -9.60 -6.39
N GLN A 193 13.51 -9.42 -6.98
CA GLN A 193 12.82 -8.14 -7.10
C GLN A 193 12.49 -7.57 -5.71
N SER A 194 12.07 -8.42 -4.78
CA SER A 194 11.76 -8.02 -3.39
C SER A 194 12.98 -7.50 -2.65
N ALA A 195 14.17 -8.08 -2.87
CA ALA A 195 15.39 -7.59 -2.24
C ALA A 195 15.71 -6.14 -2.66
N VAL A 196 15.54 -5.81 -3.94
CA VAL A 196 15.73 -4.45 -4.45
C VAL A 196 14.71 -3.48 -3.86
N LEU A 197 13.42 -3.83 -3.90
CA LEU A 197 12.36 -2.97 -3.35
C LEU A 197 12.49 -2.77 -1.85
N ARG A 198 12.86 -3.80 -1.10
CA ARG A 198 13.08 -3.72 0.34
C ARG A 198 14.12 -2.66 0.69
N THR A 199 15.24 -2.65 -0.02
CA THR A 199 16.30 -1.66 0.14
C THR A 199 15.80 -0.24 -0.16
N ALA A 200 15.08 -0.06 -1.26
CA ALA A 200 14.54 1.25 -1.67
C ALA A 200 13.46 1.76 -0.69
N ILE A 201 12.53 0.90 -0.27
CA ILE A 201 11.50 1.22 0.72
C ILE A 201 12.13 1.57 2.06
N GLY A 202 13.07 0.75 2.55
CA GLY A 202 13.79 0.99 3.81
C GLY A 202 14.52 2.34 3.82
N ALA A 203 15.27 2.65 2.77
CA ALA A 203 15.97 3.94 2.63
C ALA A 203 14.99 5.14 2.64
N THR A 204 13.85 5.02 1.97
CA THR A 204 12.82 6.08 1.92
C THR A 204 12.17 6.29 3.28
N LEU A 205 11.85 5.22 4.01
CA LEU A 205 11.28 5.29 5.35
C LEU A 205 12.27 5.94 6.34
N GLN A 206 13.55 5.59 6.28
CA GLN A 206 14.59 6.21 7.11
C GLN A 206 14.77 7.71 6.79
N ALA A 207 14.80 8.08 5.53
CA ALA A 207 14.87 9.48 5.12
C ALA A 207 13.66 10.27 5.64
N GLY A 208 12.45 9.71 5.55
CA GLY A 208 11.22 10.29 6.10
C GLY A 208 11.28 10.46 7.62
N LYS A 209 11.84 9.50 8.37
CA LYS A 209 12.07 9.60 9.83
C LYS A 209 13.02 10.75 10.17
N ALA A 210 14.12 10.89 9.45
CA ALA A 210 15.08 11.97 9.65
C ALA A 210 14.44 13.36 9.48
N ILE A 211 13.60 13.55 8.46
CA ILE A 211 12.88 14.80 8.21
C ILE A 211 11.89 15.08 9.35
N ALA A 212 11.10 14.09 9.77
CA ALA A 212 10.13 14.24 10.86
C ALA A 212 10.79 14.62 12.20
N LEU A 213 11.95 14.03 12.51
CA LEU A 213 12.73 14.37 13.71
C LEU A 213 13.30 15.79 13.64
N ALA A 214 13.77 16.25 12.47
CA ALA A 214 14.26 17.61 12.27
C ALA A 214 13.14 18.65 12.47
N VAL A 215 11.94 18.40 11.93
CA VAL A 215 10.78 19.28 12.12
C VAL A 215 10.37 19.36 13.60
N LYS A 216 10.27 18.23 14.31
CA LYS A 216 9.98 18.21 15.75
C LYS A 216 11.00 19.01 16.59
N LYS A 217 12.29 18.93 16.25
CA LYS A 217 13.34 19.71 16.94
C LYS A 217 13.17 21.21 16.70
N LEU A 218 12.83 21.63 15.48
CA LEU A 218 12.58 23.03 15.12
C LEU A 218 11.34 23.58 15.85
N ASP A 219 10.27 22.82 15.93
CA ASP A 219 9.04 23.21 16.64
C ASP A 219 9.27 23.33 18.16
N ARG A 220 10.02 22.42 18.76
CA ARG A 220 10.43 22.52 20.18
C ARG A 220 11.34 23.73 20.45
N ALA A 221 12.26 24.05 19.57
CA ALA A 221 13.11 25.23 19.69
C ALA A 221 12.30 26.51 19.58
N ARG A 222 11.31 26.59 18.67
CA ARG A 222 10.37 27.74 18.55
C ARG A 222 9.46 27.87 19.76
N SER A 223 8.97 26.77 20.33
CA SER A 223 8.13 26.81 21.54
C SER A 223 8.91 27.25 22.77
N GLN A 224 10.20 26.92 22.88
CA GLN A 224 11.05 27.37 24.00
C GLN A 224 11.46 28.83 23.90
N THR A 225 11.54 29.41 22.71
CA THR A 225 11.80 30.84 22.52
C THR A 225 10.53 31.72 22.66
N ALA A 226 9.34 31.13 22.54
CA ALA A 226 8.06 31.87 22.72
C ALA A 226 7.48 31.78 24.14
N GLY A 227 8.09 31.00 25.06
CA GLY A 227 7.52 30.65 26.36
C GLY A 227 8.31 31.14 27.56
N SER A 228 8.68 32.44 27.61
CA SER A 228 9.01 33.08 28.88
C SER A 228 7.83 33.91 29.38
N ASN A 229 6.75 33.27 29.79
CA ASN A 229 5.76 33.67 30.81
C ASN A 229 4.49 32.83 30.66
N GLN A 230 4.35 31.81 31.48
CA GLN A 230 3.12 31.47 32.23
C GLN A 230 3.22 30.00 32.69
N GLN A 231 3.27 29.86 33.99
CA GLN A 231 3.06 28.58 34.69
C GLN A 231 1.61 28.14 34.50
N THR A 232 1.39 26.90 34.03
CA THR A 232 0.19 26.15 34.29
C THR A 232 0.46 24.62 34.21
N PRO A 233 -0.37 23.76 34.89
CA PRO A 233 0.12 22.55 35.57
C PRO A 233 0.14 21.28 34.69
N ALA A 234 1.00 20.39 35.12
CA ALA A 234 1.10 18.93 34.85
C ALA A 234 0.09 18.31 33.88
N ALA A 235 0.51 18.08 32.66
CA ALA A 235 -0.03 17.04 31.80
C ALA A 235 0.83 15.77 31.99
N ARG A 236 0.17 14.68 32.35
CA ARG A 236 0.74 13.35 32.58
C ARG A 236 1.51 12.90 31.34
N GLU A 237 2.80 12.65 31.51
CA GLU A 237 3.62 11.91 30.57
C GLU A 237 3.04 10.52 30.42
N PHE A 238 2.60 10.18 29.22
CA PHE A 238 2.45 8.81 28.78
C PHE A 238 3.83 8.34 28.35
N ASP A 239 4.54 7.70 29.27
CA ASP A 239 5.72 6.92 28.98
C ASP A 239 5.30 5.69 28.14
N SER A 240 5.42 5.77 26.83
CA SER A 240 5.44 4.61 25.97
C SER A 240 6.91 4.24 25.73
N GLU A 241 7.45 3.40 26.58
CA GLU A 241 8.57 2.53 26.21
C GLU A 241 8.05 1.53 25.14
N ALA A 242 7.84 2.01 23.92
CA ALA A 242 7.81 1.16 22.76
C ALA A 242 9.28 0.86 22.44
N GLU A 243 9.72 -0.37 22.67
CA GLU A 243 10.96 -0.88 22.12
C GLU A 243 10.96 -0.53 20.62
N ASP A 244 11.94 0.26 20.22
CA ASP A 244 12.18 0.71 18.84
C ASP A 244 12.61 -0.50 17.99
N VAL A 245 11.65 -1.35 17.63
CA VAL A 245 11.89 -2.44 16.68
C VAL A 245 11.95 -1.77 15.31
N ASP A 246 13.18 -1.64 14.81
CA ASP A 246 13.47 -1.03 13.53
C ASP A 246 12.88 -1.89 12.41
N LEU A 247 11.95 -1.31 11.60
CA LEU A 247 11.46 -1.96 10.38
C LEU A 247 12.59 -2.34 9.43
N THR A 248 13.71 -1.61 9.49
CA THR A 248 14.94 -1.96 8.79
C THR A 248 15.50 -3.28 9.33
N GLU A 249 15.39 -3.53 10.63
CA GLU A 249 15.79 -4.78 11.27
C GLU A 249 14.87 -5.93 10.85
N ILE A 250 13.55 -5.70 10.79
CA ILE A 250 12.58 -6.68 10.31
C ILE A 250 12.74 -6.93 8.81
N LEU A 251 13.01 -5.88 8.03
CA LEU A 251 13.17 -5.97 6.58
C LEU A 251 14.59 -6.40 6.16
N MET A 252 15.62 -6.20 7.00
CA MET A 252 17.03 -6.47 6.67
C MET A 252 17.66 -7.69 7.38
N ASN A 253 17.14 -8.15 8.53
CA ASN A 253 17.83 -9.09 9.42
C ASN A 253 17.46 -10.57 9.26
N ARG A 254 17.06 -11.05 8.08
CA ARG A 254 16.88 -12.50 7.86
C ARG A 254 17.93 -13.19 6.99
N ASP A 255 19.04 -12.52 6.66
CA ASP A 255 20.14 -13.16 5.93
C ASP A 255 21.23 -13.76 6.86
N ALA A 256 20.99 -13.86 8.18
CA ALA A 256 22.00 -14.30 9.14
C ALA A 256 21.68 -15.62 9.88
N THR A 257 20.77 -16.46 9.39
CA THR A 257 20.65 -17.84 9.90
C THR A 257 20.24 -18.80 8.78
N ASP A 258 21.25 -19.57 8.34
CA ASP A 258 21.32 -20.73 7.44
C ASP A 258 21.29 -20.51 5.94
#